data_47fa99ec01542a351f17ce18a13866db
#
_entry.id   47fa99ec01542a351f17ce18a13866db
#
_cell.length_a   1.000
_cell.length_b   1.000
_cell.length_c   1.000
_cell.angle_alpha   90.00
_cell.angle_beta   90.00
_cell.angle_gamma   90.00
#
_symmetry.space_group_name_H-M   'P 1'
#
loop_
_entity.id
_entity.type
_entity.pdbx_description
1 polymer ?
#
loop_
_entity_poly.entity_id
_entity_poly.type
_entity_poly.pdbx_seq_one_letter_code
_entity_poly.pdbx_strand_id
1 'polypeptide(L)'
;MKCLQHILICLFITCSWQYANAQGFDWIKSWRLPSDSPNVFIGGYTGFGMNTAFVDARSFSDVLDCCAFNNGSGYDFRFGLAGEYWLMGDFSVQAQLGFGSSTARFNTSRQDSILLIDSLSEKVTSYVLNREYTLTSSIPSMELGLIAKKRLFASHFSIAFGFSGAITLPSESMHELELKVSVPGVELDRELYTPNEMIKGIDITSFIFKPLIRFEYDIAMFNEAYIKPYIQTDITLNSRVTREDPWRSLTVLGGFSVLFSY
;
A
#
# COMPACT_ATOMS: atom_id res chain seq x y z
N MET A 1 6.71 18.53 -11.89
CA MET A 1 7.58 18.78 -10.73
C MET A 1 7.35 20.12 -10.04
N LYS A 2 7.20 21.23 -10.76
CA LYS A 2 6.99 22.57 -10.13
C LYS A 2 5.69 22.66 -9.29
N CYS A 3 4.61 21.99 -9.69
CA CYS A 3 3.33 22.01 -8.96
C CYS A 3 3.41 21.33 -7.56
N LEU A 4 4.16 20.22 -7.45
CA LEU A 4 4.37 19.51 -6.19
C LEU A 4 5.17 20.34 -5.18
N GLN A 5 6.12 21.13 -5.67
CA GLN A 5 6.94 22.02 -4.86
C GLN A 5 6.11 23.16 -4.25
N HIS A 6 5.15 23.71 -4.99
CA HIS A 6 4.25 24.75 -4.49
C HIS A 6 3.25 24.20 -3.45
N ILE A 7 2.76 22.97 -3.62
CA ILE A 7 1.88 22.31 -2.65
C ILE A 7 2.61 22.07 -1.34
N LEU A 8 3.86 21.61 -1.38
CA LEU A 8 4.70 21.41 -0.19
C LEU A 8 5.00 22.72 0.53
N ILE A 9 5.29 23.80 -0.19
CA ILE A 9 5.54 25.14 0.37
C ILE A 9 4.26 25.70 1.00
N CYS A 10 3.10 25.57 0.34
CA CYS A 10 1.82 25.99 0.92
C CYS A 10 1.47 25.21 2.19
N LEU A 11 1.70 23.89 2.22
CA LEU A 11 1.51 23.07 3.41
C LEU A 11 2.45 23.49 4.55
N PHE A 12 3.69 23.82 4.26
CA PHE A 12 4.65 24.30 5.26
C PHE A 12 4.26 25.68 5.81
N ILE A 13 3.78 26.58 4.96
CA ILE A 13 3.36 27.95 5.36
C ILE A 13 2.06 27.90 6.17
N THR A 14 1.09 27.06 5.80
CA THR A 14 -0.16 26.89 6.58
C THR A 14 0.08 26.22 7.91
N CYS A 15 1.00 25.27 8.02
CA CYS A 15 1.41 24.70 9.30
C CYS A 15 2.12 25.72 10.19
N SER A 16 2.98 26.57 9.64
CA SER A 16 3.70 27.58 10.45
C SER A 16 2.81 28.71 10.95
N TRP A 17 1.73 29.05 10.24
CA TRP A 17 0.82 30.12 10.67
C TRP A 17 -0.13 29.68 11.81
N GLN A 18 -0.38 28.41 11.99
CA GLN A 18 -1.15 27.91 13.13
C GLN A 18 -0.38 27.98 14.46
N TYR A 19 0.95 28.09 14.42
CA TYR A 19 1.77 28.29 15.62
C TYR A 19 1.48 29.60 16.35
N ALA A 20 0.98 30.61 15.67
CA ALA A 20 0.74 31.93 16.26
C ALA A 20 -0.60 32.06 17.01
N ASN A 21 -1.58 31.17 16.79
CA ASN A 21 -2.92 31.31 17.33
C ASN A 21 -3.37 30.18 18.25
N ALA A 22 -2.47 29.25 18.59
CA ALA A 22 -2.79 28.07 19.41
C ALA A 22 -2.71 28.34 20.93
N GLN A 23 -3.06 29.55 21.39
CA GLN A 23 -3.05 29.89 22.80
C GLN A 23 -4.16 29.22 23.66
N GLY A 24 -4.98 28.35 23.06
CA GLY A 24 -6.01 27.59 23.77
C GLY A 24 -5.75 26.09 23.86
N PHE A 25 -4.68 25.59 23.26
CA PHE A 25 -4.32 24.18 23.34
C PHE A 25 -3.50 23.94 24.62
N ASP A 26 -3.93 23.02 25.45
CA ASP A 26 -3.19 22.64 26.66
C ASP A 26 -1.95 21.84 26.29
N TRP A 27 -0.93 22.54 25.84
CA TRP A 27 0.38 22.00 25.46
C TRP A 27 1.07 21.27 26.62
N ILE A 28 0.70 21.57 27.84
CA ILE A 28 1.26 21.00 29.08
C ILE A 28 0.98 19.49 29.13
N LYS A 29 -0.15 19.03 28.62
CA LYS A 29 -0.49 17.60 28.57
C LYS A 29 0.23 16.83 27.47
N SER A 30 0.62 17.48 26.39
CA SER A 30 1.41 16.84 25.32
C SER A 30 2.91 16.77 25.64
N TRP A 31 3.37 17.57 26.61
CA TRP A 31 4.72 17.56 27.16
C TRP A 31 4.86 16.58 28.33
N ARG A 32 3.95 15.61 28.47
CA ARG A 32 4.04 14.66 29.56
C ARG A 32 5.43 14.02 29.60
N LEU A 33 6.14 14.40 30.64
CA LEU A 33 7.28 13.61 31.11
C LEU A 33 6.73 12.24 31.54
N PRO A 34 7.46 11.16 31.34
CA PRO A 34 7.01 9.80 31.66
C PRO A 34 6.68 9.58 33.15
N SER A 35 7.05 10.52 34.02
CA SER A 35 6.68 10.55 35.44
C SER A 35 5.20 10.85 35.69
N ASP A 36 4.52 11.47 34.72
CA ASP A 36 3.12 11.87 34.88
C ASP A 36 2.23 10.89 34.12
N SER A 37 1.64 9.94 34.85
CA SER A 37 0.69 8.96 34.28
C SER A 37 -0.47 9.64 33.51
N PRO A 38 -1.03 8.98 32.46
CA PRO A 38 -0.89 7.60 32.10
C PRO A 38 0.19 7.36 31.03
N ASN A 39 0.86 6.21 31.16
CA ASN A 39 1.91 5.79 30.25
C ASN A 39 1.38 4.86 29.14
N VAL A 40 0.13 4.41 29.25
CA VAL A 40 -0.51 3.46 28.36
C VAL A 40 -1.59 4.16 27.56
N PHE A 41 -1.59 3.94 26.25
CA PHE A 41 -2.61 4.43 25.35
C PHE A 41 -3.13 3.27 24.51
N ILE A 42 -4.43 3.16 24.36
CA ILE A 42 -5.08 2.10 23.58
C ILE A 42 -6.11 2.74 22.65
N GLY A 43 -6.21 2.23 21.43
CA GLY A 43 -7.19 2.73 20.48
C GLY A 43 -7.15 2.04 19.15
N GLY A 44 -7.57 2.75 18.12
CA GLY A 44 -7.62 2.25 16.76
C GLY A 44 -6.73 3.04 15.82
N TYR A 45 -6.39 2.41 14.70
CA TYR A 45 -5.68 3.06 13.61
C TYR A 45 -6.30 2.71 12.26
N THR A 46 -6.13 3.60 11.31
CA THR A 46 -6.45 3.34 9.90
C THR A 46 -5.41 4.01 9.01
N GLY A 47 -5.14 3.41 7.86
CA GLY A 47 -4.22 3.94 6.87
C GLY A 47 -4.64 3.53 5.47
N PHE A 48 -4.41 4.43 4.54
CA PHE A 48 -4.62 4.23 3.11
C PHE A 48 -3.42 4.79 2.35
N GLY A 49 -3.03 4.10 1.27
CA GLY A 49 -1.90 4.56 0.49
C GLY A 49 -1.73 3.81 -0.81
N MET A 50 -0.57 4.04 -1.41
CA MET A 50 -0.19 3.44 -2.68
C MET A 50 0.93 2.44 -2.45
N ASN A 51 0.91 1.36 -3.20
CA ASN A 51 2.01 0.43 -3.28
C ASN A 51 2.57 0.37 -4.71
N THR A 52 3.86 0.14 -4.79
CA THR A 52 4.55 -0.21 -6.03
C THR A 52 5.07 -1.63 -5.87
N ALA A 53 4.64 -2.51 -6.73
CA ALA A 53 5.06 -3.91 -6.76
C ALA A 53 6.21 -4.08 -7.76
N PHE A 54 7.30 -4.66 -7.29
CA PHE A 54 8.46 -5.02 -8.10
C PHE A 54 8.42 -6.53 -8.34
N VAL A 55 8.26 -6.90 -9.60
CA VAL A 55 8.16 -8.31 -10.01
C VAL A 55 9.21 -8.55 -11.09
N ASP A 56 9.90 -9.68 -11.04
CA ASP A 56 10.70 -10.11 -12.19
C ASP A 56 9.74 -10.58 -13.30
N ALA A 57 10.09 -10.24 -14.53
CA ALA A 57 9.28 -10.53 -15.73
C ALA A 57 8.86 -12.00 -15.87
N ARG A 58 9.55 -12.91 -15.19
CA ARG A 58 9.33 -14.36 -15.25
C ARG A 58 8.39 -14.90 -14.19
N SER A 59 8.01 -14.09 -13.19
CA SER A 59 7.28 -14.55 -11.99
C SER A 59 5.93 -15.21 -12.27
N PHE A 60 5.35 -14.97 -13.43
CA PHE A 60 4.06 -15.51 -13.84
C PHE A 60 4.12 -16.38 -15.10
N SER A 61 5.31 -16.59 -15.68
CA SER A 61 5.46 -17.31 -16.95
C SER A 61 4.95 -18.74 -16.94
N ASP A 62 5.03 -19.41 -15.80
CA ASP A 62 4.57 -20.80 -15.65
C ASP A 62 3.05 -20.96 -15.50
N VAL A 63 2.36 -19.88 -15.11
CA VAL A 63 0.89 -19.86 -14.98
C VAL A 63 0.26 -19.21 -16.20
N LEU A 64 0.98 -18.27 -16.82
CA LEU A 64 0.56 -17.47 -17.95
C LEU A 64 1.65 -17.56 -19.01
N ASP A 65 1.63 -18.60 -19.83
CA ASP A 65 2.60 -18.83 -20.94
C ASP A 65 2.72 -17.65 -21.92
N CYS A 66 1.84 -16.64 -21.74
CA CYS A 66 1.72 -15.54 -22.70
C CYS A 66 2.54 -14.30 -22.34
N CYS A 67 2.89 -14.09 -21.02
CA CYS A 67 3.07 -12.70 -20.61
C CYS A 67 4.17 -12.51 -19.58
N ALA A 68 5.10 -11.62 -19.90
CA ALA A 68 6.06 -11.09 -18.93
C ALA A 68 5.50 -9.82 -18.32
N PHE A 69 5.09 -9.87 -17.06
CA PHE A 69 4.65 -8.70 -16.33
C PHE A 69 5.84 -8.00 -15.68
N ASN A 70 5.87 -6.70 -15.82
CA ASN A 70 6.83 -5.82 -15.16
C ASN A 70 6.23 -5.27 -13.85
N ASN A 71 6.82 -4.18 -13.34
CA ASN A 71 6.35 -3.51 -12.14
C ASN A 71 4.86 -3.18 -12.21
N GLY A 72 4.18 -3.36 -11.08
CA GLY A 72 2.78 -3.01 -10.90
C GLY A 72 2.61 -1.90 -9.87
N SER A 73 1.41 -1.34 -9.83
CA SER A 73 1.02 -0.37 -8.82
C SER A 73 -0.38 -0.66 -8.31
N GLY A 74 -0.67 -0.24 -7.10
CA GLY A 74 -1.99 -0.42 -6.52
C GLY A 74 -2.17 0.36 -5.24
N TYR A 75 -3.17 -0.05 -4.46
CA TYR A 75 -3.53 0.59 -3.21
C TYR A 75 -3.33 -0.38 -2.04
N ASP A 76 -3.05 0.20 -0.89
CA ASP A 76 -2.93 -0.52 0.38
C ASP A 76 -3.87 0.14 1.38
N PHE A 77 -4.67 -0.65 2.06
CA PHE A 77 -5.57 -0.19 3.11
C PHE A 77 -5.36 -1.03 4.35
N ARG A 78 -5.27 -0.37 5.52
CA ARG A 78 -5.05 -1.02 6.82
C ARG A 78 -5.92 -0.39 7.88
N PHE A 79 -6.39 -1.21 8.82
CA PHE A 79 -7.11 -0.76 10.00
C PHE A 79 -6.97 -1.78 11.13
N GLY A 80 -7.07 -1.33 12.36
CA GLY A 80 -6.95 -2.22 13.50
C GLY A 80 -6.86 -1.50 14.83
N LEU A 81 -6.36 -2.24 15.81
CA LEU A 81 -6.11 -1.77 17.16
C LEU A 81 -4.64 -1.40 17.31
N ALA A 82 -4.38 -0.39 18.12
CA ALA A 82 -3.05 0.05 18.50
C ALA A 82 -2.96 0.25 20.01
N GLY A 83 -1.88 -0.24 20.60
CA GLY A 83 -1.52 0.04 21.98
C GLY A 83 -0.13 0.67 22.01
N GLU A 84 0.03 1.80 22.72
CA GLU A 84 1.28 2.52 22.87
C GLU A 84 1.65 2.62 24.32
N TYR A 85 2.91 2.33 24.63
CA TYR A 85 3.49 2.47 25.95
C TYR A 85 4.66 3.44 25.93
N TRP A 86 4.58 4.51 26.71
CA TRP A 86 5.67 5.46 26.89
C TRP A 86 6.61 4.93 27.95
N LEU A 87 7.89 4.80 27.55
CA LEU A 87 8.97 4.38 28.43
C LEU A 87 9.50 5.60 29.22
N MET A 88 10.73 5.98 28.97
CA MET A 88 11.34 7.15 29.61
C MET A 88 11.64 8.23 28.59
N GLY A 89 11.45 9.49 28.97
CA GLY A 89 11.73 10.63 28.10
C GLY A 89 10.80 10.67 26.88
N ASP A 90 11.38 10.85 25.70
CA ASP A 90 10.65 10.98 24.44
C ASP A 90 10.47 9.66 23.69
N PHE A 91 10.54 8.52 24.39
CA PHE A 91 10.55 7.21 23.80
C PHE A 91 9.27 6.43 24.10
N SER A 92 8.64 5.87 23.06
CA SER A 92 7.51 4.94 23.22
C SER A 92 7.63 3.73 22.35
N VAL A 93 6.93 2.67 22.70
CA VAL A 93 6.75 1.46 21.92
C VAL A 93 5.29 1.28 21.62
N GLN A 94 4.94 1.05 20.37
CA GLN A 94 3.59 0.83 19.90
C GLN A 94 3.46 -0.57 19.30
N ALA A 95 2.47 -1.31 19.76
CA ALA A 95 2.03 -2.56 19.15
C ALA A 95 0.75 -2.29 18.33
N GLN A 96 0.65 -2.94 17.19
CA GLN A 96 -0.50 -2.84 16.29
C GLN A 96 -0.97 -4.23 15.90
N LEU A 97 -2.28 -4.44 15.91
CA LEU A 97 -2.94 -5.65 15.40
C LEU A 97 -4.09 -5.22 14.50
N GLY A 98 -4.12 -5.70 13.27
CA GLY A 98 -5.15 -5.28 12.35
C GLY A 98 -5.27 -6.14 11.10
N PHE A 99 -6.10 -5.65 10.21
CA PHE A 99 -6.35 -6.21 8.91
C PHE A 99 -5.92 -5.22 7.84
N GLY A 100 -5.44 -5.76 6.73
CA GLY A 100 -5.06 -4.98 5.57
C GLY A 100 -5.47 -5.68 4.28
N SER A 101 -5.55 -4.89 3.22
CA SER A 101 -5.69 -5.40 1.86
C SER A 101 -4.75 -4.61 0.96
N SER A 102 -3.91 -5.33 0.25
CA SER A 102 -2.96 -4.77 -0.70
C SER A 102 -3.34 -5.20 -2.10
N THR A 103 -3.66 -4.25 -2.96
CA THR A 103 -3.92 -4.51 -4.38
C THR A 103 -2.69 -4.18 -5.21
N ALA A 104 -2.49 -4.91 -6.31
CA ALA A 104 -1.47 -4.60 -7.32
C ALA A 104 -2.04 -4.88 -8.70
N ARG A 105 -1.83 -3.97 -9.64
CA ARG A 105 -2.22 -4.09 -11.03
C ARG A 105 -0.99 -4.09 -11.91
N PHE A 106 -0.85 -5.14 -12.71
CA PHE A 106 0.24 -5.33 -13.64
C PHE A 106 -0.31 -5.31 -15.06
N ASN A 107 0.36 -4.59 -15.94
CA ASN A 107 -0.02 -4.50 -17.34
C ASN A 107 1.12 -4.98 -18.21
N THR A 108 0.78 -5.74 -19.25
CA THR A 108 1.71 -6.10 -20.32
C THR A 108 0.99 -6.12 -21.65
N SER A 109 1.72 -5.87 -22.72
CA SER A 109 1.17 -5.89 -24.08
C SER A 109 2.02 -6.78 -24.98
N ARG A 110 1.36 -7.48 -25.88
CA ARG A 110 2.01 -8.31 -26.89
C ARG A 110 1.39 -8.02 -28.26
N GLN A 111 2.23 -7.97 -29.26
CA GLN A 111 1.80 -7.87 -30.66
C GLN A 111 2.01 -9.21 -31.35
N ASP A 112 0.94 -9.74 -31.91
CA ASP A 112 0.94 -10.95 -32.72
C ASP A 112 0.49 -10.60 -34.13
N SER A 113 0.96 -11.35 -35.13
CA SER A 113 0.48 -11.22 -36.51
C SER A 113 -0.48 -12.35 -36.80
N ILE A 114 -1.66 -12.04 -37.27
CA ILE A 114 -2.62 -13.02 -37.75
C ILE A 114 -2.77 -12.89 -39.25
N LEU A 115 -2.89 -14.02 -39.92
CA LEU A 115 -3.18 -14.09 -41.35
C LEU A 115 -4.67 -14.40 -41.50
N LEU A 116 -5.40 -13.46 -42.09
CA LEU A 116 -6.80 -13.70 -42.46
C LEU A 116 -6.87 -14.00 -43.94
N ILE A 117 -7.56 -15.08 -44.27
CA ILE A 117 -7.85 -15.48 -45.64
C ILE A 117 -9.27 -15.05 -45.96
N ASP A 118 -9.43 -14.14 -46.89
CA ASP A 118 -10.75 -13.79 -47.38
C ASP A 118 -11.29 -14.96 -48.20
N SER A 119 -12.36 -15.58 -47.73
CA SER A 119 -12.95 -16.77 -48.34
C SER A 119 -13.53 -16.55 -49.76
N LEU A 120 -13.73 -15.28 -50.16
CA LEU A 120 -14.30 -14.92 -51.46
C LEU A 120 -13.18 -14.63 -52.51
N SER A 121 -12.08 -14.04 -52.06
CA SER A 121 -10.99 -13.60 -52.94
C SER A 121 -9.71 -14.43 -52.83
N GLU A 122 -9.65 -15.41 -51.93
CA GLU A 122 -8.46 -16.19 -51.54
C GLU A 122 -7.24 -15.32 -51.18
N LYS A 123 -7.48 -14.01 -50.94
CA LYS A 123 -6.42 -13.07 -50.62
C LYS A 123 -6.05 -13.20 -49.13
N VAL A 124 -4.76 -13.46 -48.92
CA VAL A 124 -4.18 -13.50 -47.59
C VAL A 124 -3.79 -12.08 -47.17
N THR A 125 -4.34 -11.58 -46.08
CA THR A 125 -3.99 -10.28 -45.52
C THR A 125 -3.44 -10.48 -44.12
N SER A 126 -2.28 -9.90 -43.82
CA SER A 126 -1.69 -9.92 -42.49
C SER A 126 -2.20 -8.75 -41.69
N TYR A 127 -2.72 -9.02 -40.50
CA TYR A 127 -3.14 -8.02 -39.54
C TYR A 127 -2.30 -8.11 -38.25
N VAL A 128 -1.96 -6.95 -37.69
CA VAL A 128 -1.29 -6.87 -36.42
C VAL A 128 -2.37 -6.89 -35.32
N LEU A 129 -2.29 -7.86 -34.44
CA LEU A 129 -3.19 -8.01 -33.30
C LEU A 129 -2.47 -7.51 -32.04
N ASN A 130 -3.00 -6.47 -31.41
CA ASN A 130 -2.50 -5.99 -30.12
C ASN A 130 -3.31 -6.65 -29.00
N ARG A 131 -2.61 -7.35 -28.11
CA ARG A 131 -3.17 -7.96 -26.92
C ARG A 131 -2.64 -7.23 -25.69
N GLU A 132 -3.53 -6.72 -24.88
CA GLU A 132 -3.21 -6.11 -23.58
C GLU A 132 -3.70 -7.03 -22.47
N TYR A 133 -2.79 -7.45 -21.62
CA TYR A 133 -3.09 -8.26 -20.44
C TYR A 133 -2.95 -7.41 -19.20
N THR A 134 -4.00 -7.42 -18.38
CA THR A 134 -4.02 -6.76 -17.08
C THR A 134 -4.25 -7.80 -15.99
N LEU A 135 -3.25 -8.01 -15.15
CA LEU A 135 -3.37 -8.84 -13.96
C LEU A 135 -3.64 -7.97 -12.75
N THR A 136 -4.79 -8.14 -12.12
CA THR A 136 -5.14 -7.49 -10.86
C THR A 136 -5.04 -8.51 -9.72
N SER A 137 -4.26 -8.20 -8.72
CA SER A 137 -4.08 -9.03 -7.53
C SER A 137 -4.53 -8.26 -6.29
N SER A 138 -5.35 -8.89 -5.44
CA SER A 138 -5.80 -8.34 -4.16
C SER A 138 -5.51 -9.33 -3.05
N ILE A 139 -4.63 -8.94 -2.13
CA ILE A 139 -4.11 -9.82 -1.07
C ILE A 139 -4.59 -9.31 0.29
N PRO A 140 -5.64 -9.87 0.86
CA PRO A 140 -6.04 -9.59 2.23
C PRO A 140 -5.05 -10.22 3.23
N SER A 141 -4.78 -9.53 4.31
CA SER A 141 -3.85 -9.98 5.34
C SER A 141 -4.26 -9.54 6.73
N MET A 142 -3.83 -10.32 7.72
CA MET A 142 -3.84 -9.93 9.13
C MET A 142 -2.42 -9.50 9.50
N GLU A 143 -2.27 -8.32 10.10
CA GLU A 143 -0.98 -7.73 10.37
C GLU A 143 -0.75 -7.54 11.87
N LEU A 144 0.47 -7.88 12.32
CA LEU A 144 1.00 -7.57 13.64
C LEU A 144 2.21 -6.67 13.48
N GLY A 145 2.19 -5.47 14.07
CA GLY A 145 3.28 -4.51 14.01
C GLY A 145 3.87 -4.21 15.39
N LEU A 146 5.17 -3.97 15.42
CA LEU A 146 5.88 -3.45 16.58
C LEU A 146 6.73 -2.26 16.13
N ILE A 147 6.54 -1.12 16.77
CA ILE A 147 7.07 0.17 16.34
C ILE A 147 7.70 0.87 17.55
N ALA A 148 8.97 1.22 17.45
CA ALA A 148 9.65 2.06 18.41
C ALA A 148 9.62 3.50 17.91
N LYS A 149 9.17 4.42 18.74
CA LYS A 149 8.95 5.82 18.41
C LYS A 149 9.77 6.73 19.29
N LYS A 150 10.35 7.77 18.70
CA LYS A 150 11.04 8.83 19.40
C LYS A 150 10.48 10.18 19.01
N ARG A 151 10.09 10.99 20.01
CA ARG A 151 9.69 12.38 19.82
C ARG A 151 10.92 13.22 19.47
N LEU A 152 10.77 14.13 18.52
CA LEU A 152 11.86 14.98 18.03
C LEU A 152 11.76 16.37 18.67
N PHE A 153 12.90 16.87 19.15
CA PHE A 153 13.06 18.26 19.60
C PHE A 153 12.02 18.75 20.62
N ALA A 154 11.60 17.87 21.53
CA ALA A 154 10.51 18.18 22.48
C ALA A 154 9.25 18.75 21.78
N SER A 155 9.00 18.38 20.53
CA SER A 155 7.86 18.78 19.74
C SER A 155 6.80 17.66 19.70
N HIS A 156 5.70 17.91 19.04
CA HIS A 156 4.67 16.90 18.77
C HIS A 156 5.06 15.93 17.65
N PHE A 157 6.15 16.22 16.94
CA PHE A 157 6.66 15.36 15.89
C PHE A 157 7.43 14.18 16.44
N SER A 158 7.14 13.01 15.89
CA SER A 158 7.84 11.78 16.22
C SER A 158 8.32 11.09 14.95
N ILE A 159 9.50 10.47 15.04
CA ILE A 159 9.97 9.49 14.07
C ILE A 159 9.86 8.11 14.69
N ALA A 160 9.41 7.16 13.90
CA ALA A 160 9.23 5.80 14.37
C ALA A 160 9.84 4.81 13.38
N PHE A 161 10.45 3.77 13.93
CA PHE A 161 11.01 2.65 13.20
C PHE A 161 10.41 1.37 13.76
N GLY A 162 10.15 0.44 12.87
CA GLY A 162 9.56 -0.81 13.31
C GLY A 162 9.51 -1.85 12.22
N PHE A 163 8.76 -2.88 12.52
CA PHE A 163 8.46 -3.93 11.56
C PHE A 163 7.03 -4.41 11.75
N SER A 164 6.45 -4.91 10.68
CA SER A 164 5.20 -5.65 10.72
C SER A 164 5.38 -7.03 10.08
N GLY A 165 4.72 -8.01 10.67
CA GLY A 165 4.49 -9.33 10.08
C GLY A 165 3.06 -9.41 9.59
N ALA A 166 2.84 -9.85 8.38
CA ALA A 166 1.52 -10.03 7.80
C ALA A 166 1.30 -11.50 7.44
N ILE A 167 0.18 -12.05 7.90
CA ILE A 167 -0.29 -13.38 7.52
C ILE A 167 -1.32 -13.19 6.41
N THR A 168 -1.05 -13.75 5.25
CA THR A 168 -1.96 -13.69 4.11
C THR A 168 -3.18 -14.56 4.38
N LEU A 169 -4.36 -13.99 4.15
CA LEU A 169 -5.63 -14.72 4.26
C LEU A 169 -5.99 -15.25 2.87
N PRO A 170 -6.11 -16.58 2.70
CA PRO A 170 -6.45 -17.14 1.40
C PRO A 170 -7.86 -16.72 0.97
N SER A 171 -7.98 -16.27 -0.29
CA SER A 171 -9.26 -15.95 -0.92
C SER A 171 -9.26 -16.50 -2.35
N GLU A 172 -10.37 -17.07 -2.78
CA GLU A 172 -10.49 -17.65 -4.12
C GLU A 172 -10.41 -16.62 -5.26
N SER A 173 -10.68 -15.34 -4.96
CA SER A 173 -10.71 -14.24 -5.94
C SER A 173 -9.50 -13.32 -5.88
N MET A 174 -8.33 -13.84 -5.47
CA MET A 174 -7.13 -13.00 -5.29
C MET A 174 -6.55 -12.46 -6.60
N HIS A 175 -6.71 -13.17 -7.71
CA HIS A 175 -6.07 -12.84 -8.96
C HIS A 175 -7.07 -12.88 -10.11
N GLU A 176 -7.15 -11.77 -10.81
CA GLU A 176 -8.02 -11.58 -11.96
C GLU A 176 -7.21 -11.15 -13.17
N LEU A 177 -7.33 -11.86 -14.28
CA LEU A 177 -6.70 -11.53 -15.56
C LEU A 177 -7.75 -10.99 -16.54
N GLU A 178 -7.52 -9.78 -17.00
CA GLU A 178 -8.29 -9.16 -18.09
C GLU A 178 -7.47 -9.15 -19.38
N LEU A 179 -8.03 -9.67 -20.45
CA LEU A 179 -7.44 -9.62 -21.79
C LEU A 179 -8.22 -8.67 -22.69
N LYS A 180 -7.54 -7.67 -23.22
CA LYS A 180 -8.07 -6.79 -24.27
C LYS A 180 -7.39 -7.07 -25.59
N VAL A 181 -8.19 -7.28 -26.63
CA VAL A 181 -7.71 -7.52 -27.98
C VAL A 181 -8.13 -6.36 -28.87
N SER A 182 -7.20 -5.80 -29.63
CA SER A 182 -7.49 -4.76 -30.61
C SER A 182 -6.74 -5.00 -31.93
N VAL A 183 -7.40 -4.70 -33.03
CA VAL A 183 -6.80 -4.69 -34.37
C VAL A 183 -6.84 -3.26 -34.90
N PRO A 184 -5.71 -2.63 -35.21
CA PRO A 184 -5.70 -1.26 -35.75
C PRO A 184 -6.52 -1.15 -37.03
N GLY A 185 -7.48 -0.22 -37.05
CA GLY A 185 -8.34 0.05 -38.21
C GLY A 185 -9.54 -0.90 -38.39
N VAL A 186 -9.75 -1.80 -37.44
CA VAL A 186 -10.93 -2.68 -37.42
C VAL A 186 -11.66 -2.51 -36.09
N GLU A 187 -12.91 -2.13 -36.15
CA GLU A 187 -13.79 -2.11 -34.98
C GLU A 187 -14.16 -3.56 -34.66
N LEU A 188 -13.48 -4.15 -33.69
CA LEU A 188 -13.76 -5.51 -33.22
C LEU A 188 -15.02 -5.49 -32.37
N ASP A 189 -15.97 -6.33 -32.74
CA ASP A 189 -17.19 -6.51 -31.95
C ASP A 189 -16.82 -7.00 -30.52
N ARG A 190 -17.55 -6.52 -29.54
CA ARG A 190 -17.31 -6.76 -28.10
C ARG A 190 -17.21 -8.24 -27.69
N GLU A 191 -17.62 -9.14 -28.54
CA GLU A 191 -17.63 -10.59 -28.28
C GLU A 191 -16.22 -11.24 -28.26
N LEU A 192 -15.17 -10.54 -28.71
CA LEU A 192 -13.79 -11.02 -28.61
C LEU A 192 -13.13 -10.73 -27.25
N TYR A 193 -13.86 -10.15 -26.31
CA TYR A 193 -13.44 -10.03 -24.92
C TYR A 193 -13.54 -11.39 -24.24
N THR A 194 -12.43 -11.96 -23.90
CA THR A 194 -12.43 -13.07 -22.93
C THR A 194 -12.88 -12.51 -21.58
N PRO A 195 -13.86 -13.14 -20.93
CA PRO A 195 -14.27 -12.72 -19.61
C PRO A 195 -13.09 -12.78 -18.64
N ASN A 196 -13.10 -11.92 -17.65
CA ASN A 196 -12.13 -11.92 -16.58
C ASN A 196 -11.99 -13.34 -16.02
N GLU A 197 -10.83 -13.96 -16.23
CA GLU A 197 -10.54 -15.28 -15.73
C GLU A 197 -9.90 -15.19 -14.35
N MET A 198 -10.47 -15.87 -13.37
CA MET A 198 -9.82 -16.07 -12.08
C MET A 198 -8.65 -17.03 -12.26
N ILE A 199 -7.44 -16.52 -12.05
CA ILE A 199 -6.25 -17.35 -12.13
C ILE A 199 -6.10 -18.13 -10.83
N LYS A 200 -6.21 -19.44 -10.96
CA LYS A 200 -5.87 -20.40 -9.90
C LYS A 200 -4.42 -20.83 -10.06
N GLY A 201 -3.68 -20.91 -8.97
CA GLY A 201 -2.32 -21.48 -8.98
C GLY A 201 -1.18 -20.50 -8.76
N ILE A 202 -1.45 -19.24 -8.44
CA ILE A 202 -0.44 -18.36 -7.87
C ILE A 202 -0.35 -18.65 -6.38
N ASP A 203 0.71 -19.36 -6.00
CA ASP A 203 0.95 -19.68 -4.58
C ASP A 203 1.48 -18.44 -3.85
N ILE A 204 0.70 -17.94 -2.90
CA ILE A 204 1.05 -16.78 -2.10
C ILE A 204 1.77 -17.21 -0.83
N THR A 205 2.82 -16.48 -0.48
CA THR A 205 3.55 -16.67 0.76
C THR A 205 2.63 -16.38 1.94
N SER A 206 2.54 -17.34 2.87
CA SER A 206 1.67 -17.24 4.04
C SER A 206 2.09 -16.13 5.01
N PHE A 207 3.38 -15.80 5.05
CA PHE A 207 3.93 -14.79 5.97
C PHE A 207 4.80 -13.78 5.23
N ILE A 208 4.52 -12.50 5.46
CA ILE A 208 5.24 -11.37 4.84
C ILE A 208 5.84 -10.52 5.96
N PHE A 209 7.14 -10.21 5.86
CA PHE A 209 7.85 -9.35 6.79
C PHE A 209 8.13 -7.98 6.16
N LYS A 210 7.80 -6.89 6.89
CA LYS A 210 7.87 -5.52 6.40
C LYS A 210 8.54 -4.63 7.45
N PRO A 211 9.81 -4.23 7.31
CA PRO A 211 10.35 -3.09 8.04
C PRO A 211 9.64 -1.81 7.60
N LEU A 212 9.48 -0.89 8.52
CA LEU A 212 8.78 0.37 8.30
C LEU A 212 9.48 1.56 8.96
N ILE A 213 9.25 2.71 8.34
CA ILE A 213 9.57 4.02 8.89
C ILE A 213 8.27 4.82 8.91
N ARG A 214 8.02 5.54 10.01
CA ARG A 214 6.81 6.33 10.20
C ARG A 214 7.13 7.69 10.79
N PHE A 215 6.46 8.71 10.29
CA PHE A 215 6.44 10.04 10.85
C PHE A 215 5.06 10.31 11.40
N GLU A 216 4.97 10.73 12.65
CA GLU A 216 3.70 10.99 13.34
C GLU A 216 3.69 12.41 13.93
N TYR A 217 2.49 12.93 14.10
CA TYR A 217 2.25 14.17 14.80
C TYR A 217 1.17 13.97 15.87
N ASP A 218 1.48 14.26 17.13
CA ASP A 218 0.57 14.06 18.24
C ASP A 218 -0.35 15.28 18.41
N ILE A 219 -1.67 15.12 18.21
CA ILE A 219 -2.69 16.14 18.44
C ILE A 219 -3.52 15.71 19.64
N ALA A 220 -3.42 16.43 20.75
CA ALA A 220 -4.28 16.18 21.91
C ALA A 220 -5.71 16.62 21.58
N MET A 221 -6.68 15.72 21.76
CA MET A 221 -8.10 16.01 21.70
C MET A 221 -8.68 15.72 23.07
N PHE A 222 -9.12 16.72 23.78
CA PHE A 222 -9.59 16.56 25.14
C PHE A 222 -8.53 15.99 26.11
N ASN A 223 -8.93 15.76 27.36
CA ASN A 223 -7.96 15.39 28.40
C ASN A 223 -7.38 13.98 28.27
N GLU A 224 -7.98 13.11 27.47
CA GLU A 224 -7.69 11.66 27.49
C GLU A 224 -7.52 11.06 26.09
N ALA A 225 -7.76 11.82 25.01
CA ALA A 225 -7.70 11.32 23.65
C ALA A 225 -6.65 12.03 22.80
N TYR A 226 -5.97 11.28 21.96
CA TYR A 226 -4.99 11.78 20.99
C TYR A 226 -5.36 11.31 19.60
N ILE A 227 -5.35 12.24 18.64
CA ILE A 227 -5.31 11.90 17.22
C ILE A 227 -3.88 12.02 16.76
N LYS A 228 -3.38 11.00 16.10
CA LYS A 228 -2.02 10.93 15.59
C LYS A 228 -2.05 10.68 14.08
N PRO A 229 -2.10 11.73 13.24
CA PRO A 229 -1.88 11.60 11.83
C PRO A 229 -0.45 11.11 11.59
N TYR A 230 -0.29 10.22 10.60
CA TYR A 230 1.00 9.66 10.26
C TYR A 230 1.18 9.47 8.76
N ILE A 231 2.44 9.46 8.35
CA ILE A 231 2.89 8.97 7.05
C ILE A 231 3.87 7.84 7.31
N GLN A 232 3.63 6.69 6.68
CA GLN A 232 4.44 5.49 6.83
C GLN A 232 4.93 5.01 5.49
N THR A 233 6.16 4.54 5.45
CA THR A 233 6.71 3.79 4.32
C THR A 233 7.17 2.43 4.81
N ASP A 234 6.79 1.39 4.11
CA ASP A 234 7.27 0.02 4.36
C ASP A 234 7.65 -0.71 3.08
N ILE A 235 8.54 -1.67 3.23
CA ILE A 235 9.02 -2.51 2.13
C ILE A 235 8.89 -3.99 2.52
N THR A 236 8.43 -4.84 1.62
CA THR A 236 8.45 -6.28 1.84
C THR A 236 9.85 -6.83 1.64
N LEU A 237 10.39 -7.56 2.64
CA LEU A 237 11.71 -8.19 2.53
C LEU A 237 11.67 -9.54 1.84
N ASN A 238 10.67 -10.36 2.15
CA ASN A 238 10.45 -11.64 1.49
C ASN A 238 9.48 -11.50 0.31
N SER A 239 9.52 -12.46 -0.60
CA SER A 239 8.61 -12.50 -1.74
C SER A 239 7.16 -12.72 -1.27
N ARG A 240 6.22 -12.09 -1.94
CA ARG A 240 4.77 -12.35 -1.76
C ARG A 240 4.31 -13.66 -2.43
N VAL A 241 5.13 -14.21 -3.32
CA VAL A 241 4.89 -15.49 -4.01
C VAL A 241 5.95 -16.48 -3.58
N THR A 242 5.58 -17.76 -3.46
CA THR A 242 6.46 -18.86 -3.03
C THR A 242 7.44 -19.33 -4.12
N ARG A 243 7.32 -18.80 -5.33
CA ARG A 243 8.16 -19.17 -6.50
C ARG A 243 9.51 -18.45 -6.50
N GLU A 244 10.41 -18.89 -7.38
CA GLU A 244 11.80 -18.42 -7.50
C GLU A 244 11.91 -16.92 -7.77
N ASP A 245 10.92 -16.32 -8.42
CA ASP A 245 10.97 -14.91 -8.79
C ASP A 245 10.35 -14.02 -7.70
N PRO A 246 11.11 -13.08 -7.14
CA PRO A 246 10.65 -12.30 -6.00
C PRO A 246 9.61 -11.24 -6.41
N TRP A 247 8.42 -11.31 -5.84
CA TRP A 247 7.49 -10.19 -5.85
C TRP A 247 7.62 -9.43 -4.52
N ARG A 248 8.19 -8.25 -4.58
CA ARG A 248 8.33 -7.32 -3.44
C ARG A 248 7.47 -6.09 -3.66
N SER A 249 7.15 -5.38 -2.59
CA SER A 249 6.42 -4.12 -2.69
C SER A 249 7.00 -3.06 -1.77
N LEU A 250 6.98 -1.82 -2.25
CA LEU A 250 7.18 -0.61 -1.50
C LEU A 250 5.82 0.06 -1.31
N THR A 251 5.43 0.34 -0.08
CA THR A 251 4.15 0.95 0.24
C THR A 251 4.37 2.29 0.93
N VAL A 252 3.60 3.30 0.53
CA VAL A 252 3.53 4.59 1.20
C VAL A 252 2.11 4.81 1.64
N LEU A 253 1.90 4.95 2.95
CA LEU A 253 0.59 5.09 3.59
C LEU A 253 0.48 6.45 4.28
N GLY A 254 -0.68 7.10 4.14
CA GLY A 254 -1.14 8.15 5.03
C GLY A 254 -2.26 7.61 5.91
N GLY A 255 -2.29 8.00 7.17
CA GLY A 255 -3.31 7.50 8.08
C GLY A 255 -3.39 8.30 9.38
N PHE A 256 -4.21 7.81 10.29
CA PHE A 256 -4.29 8.35 11.64
C PHE A 256 -4.57 7.24 12.65
N SER A 257 -4.11 7.47 13.87
CA SER A 257 -4.47 6.66 15.04
C SER A 257 -5.26 7.53 16.01
N VAL A 258 -6.27 6.96 16.64
CA VAL A 258 -6.99 7.59 17.75
C VAL A 258 -6.73 6.75 18.98
N LEU A 259 -6.03 7.32 19.94
CA LEU A 259 -5.59 6.64 21.15
C LEU A 259 -6.13 7.32 22.38
N PHE A 260 -6.62 6.54 23.33
CA PHE A 260 -7.12 6.98 24.61
C PHE A 260 -6.11 6.61 25.70
N SER A 261 -5.87 7.53 26.62
CA SER A 261 -5.03 7.28 27.80
C SER A 261 -5.74 6.38 28.80
N TYR A 262 -4.98 5.45 29.38
CA TYR A 262 -5.49 4.48 30.35
C TYR A 262 -4.78 4.61 31.70
#